data_716c5a717178f07bddec0c7a7490428f
#
_entry.id   716c5a717178f07bddec0c7a7490428f
#
_cell.length_a   1.000
_cell.length_b   1.000
_cell.length_c   1.000
_cell.angle_alpha   90.00
_cell.angle_beta   90.00
_cell.angle_gamma   90.00
#
_symmetry.space_group_name_H-M   'P 1'
#
loop_
_entity.id
_entity.type
_entity.pdbx_description
1 polymer ?
#
loop_
_entity_poly.entity_id
_entity_poly.type
_entity_poly.pdbx_seq_one_letter_code
_entity_poly.pdbx_strand_id
1 'polypeptide(L)'
;MFRNRLSIEADVYYKKTKDMLLHADVPSQIGSYRQWQNIGQVDNKGFELTINTVNIQKRNFTWSTSLNFNLNRNKVVSLGDVSSIPVKVAGGHITEVGRVMVGHPIGSGWGYVFDGIYQQSDFDERGNLKEGVPSF
;
A
#
# COMPACT_ATOMS: atom_id res chain seq x y z
N MET A 1 -23.38 -5.89 -36.69
CA MET A 1 -22.78 -7.18 -36.32
C MET A 1 -23.37 -7.74 -35.03
N PHE A 2 -23.33 -7.11 -33.88
CA PHE A 2 -23.96 -7.61 -32.63
C PHE A 2 -25.27 -6.90 -32.21
N ARG A 3 -25.92 -6.11 -33.09
CA ARG A 3 -27.17 -5.37 -32.84
C ARG A 3 -27.19 -4.62 -31.48
N ASN A 4 -26.10 -3.94 -31.12
CA ASN A 4 -25.89 -3.27 -29.82
C ASN A 4 -26.03 -4.19 -28.58
N ARG A 5 -25.77 -5.51 -28.73
CA ARG A 5 -25.85 -6.46 -27.62
C ARG A 5 -24.54 -6.66 -26.89
N LEU A 6 -23.45 -6.09 -27.38
CA LEU A 6 -22.13 -6.16 -26.77
C LEU A 6 -21.50 -4.78 -26.75
N SER A 7 -21.11 -4.34 -25.58
CA SER A 7 -20.26 -3.17 -25.38
C SER A 7 -19.02 -3.61 -24.59
N ILE A 8 -17.85 -3.23 -25.07
CA ILE A 8 -16.58 -3.46 -24.43
C ILE A 8 -15.86 -2.12 -24.34
N GLU A 9 -15.44 -1.76 -23.14
CA GLU A 9 -14.65 -0.57 -22.86
C GLU A 9 -13.40 -1.02 -22.11
N ALA A 10 -12.23 -0.64 -22.60
CA ALA A 10 -10.95 -1.02 -22.01
C ALA A 10 -10.07 0.22 -21.93
N ASP A 11 -9.62 0.51 -20.70
CA ASP A 11 -8.77 1.65 -20.39
C ASP A 11 -7.45 1.20 -19.78
N VAL A 12 -6.37 1.83 -20.23
CA VAL A 12 -5.04 1.67 -19.66
C VAL A 12 -4.56 3.05 -19.25
N TYR A 13 -4.15 3.19 -18.00
CA TYR A 13 -3.66 4.48 -17.52
C TYR A 13 -2.32 4.38 -16.80
N TYR A 14 -1.56 5.46 -16.89
CA TYR A 14 -0.36 5.71 -16.12
C TYR A 14 -0.39 7.14 -15.59
N LYS A 15 -0.45 7.30 -14.27
CA LYS A 15 -0.54 8.59 -13.58
C LYS A 15 0.67 8.78 -12.67
N LYS A 16 1.35 9.91 -12.85
CA LYS A 16 2.39 10.39 -11.92
C LYS A 16 1.83 11.49 -11.05
N THR A 17 1.87 11.31 -9.75
CA THR A 17 1.55 12.35 -8.78
C THR A 17 2.86 12.81 -8.14
N LYS A 18 3.19 14.09 -8.29
CA LYS A 18 4.38 14.72 -7.71
C LYS A 18 3.98 15.73 -6.64
N ASP A 19 4.95 16.18 -5.88
CA ASP A 19 4.80 17.25 -4.91
C ASP A 19 3.69 16.97 -3.89
N MET A 20 3.56 15.68 -3.50
CA MET A 20 2.62 15.29 -2.47
C MET A 20 3.05 15.84 -1.12
N LEU A 21 2.10 16.47 -0.42
CA LEU A 21 2.29 16.93 0.95
C LEU A 21 2.38 15.74 1.89
N LEU A 22 3.53 15.55 2.50
CA LEU A 22 3.79 14.52 3.49
C LEU A 22 4.35 15.13 4.77
N HIS A 23 4.04 14.50 5.90
CA HIS A 23 4.68 14.83 7.18
C HIS A 23 6.09 14.22 7.19
N ALA A 24 7.11 15.06 7.17
CA ALA A 24 8.49 14.64 7.37
C ALA A 24 8.96 14.99 8.78
N ASP A 25 9.70 14.10 9.40
CA ASP A 25 10.38 14.37 10.66
C ASP A 25 11.55 15.33 10.38
N VAL A 26 11.64 16.40 11.15
CA VAL A 26 12.75 17.38 11.07
C VAL A 26 13.60 17.28 12.32
N PRO A 27 14.90 17.63 12.24
CA PRO A 27 15.78 17.65 13.42
C PRO A 27 15.18 18.49 14.55
N SER A 28 15.21 17.96 15.76
CA SER A 28 14.61 18.55 16.97
C SER A 28 15.16 19.95 17.33
N GLN A 29 16.32 20.30 16.79
CA GLN A 29 16.96 21.61 16.98
C GLN A 29 16.11 22.79 16.44
N ILE A 30 15.13 22.52 15.57
CA ILE A 30 14.26 23.57 14.97
C ILE A 30 12.97 23.74 15.79
N GLY A 31 12.78 23.01 16.89
CA GLY A 31 11.63 23.15 17.79
C GLY A 31 10.32 22.50 17.32
N SER A 32 10.28 21.89 16.15
CA SER A 32 9.13 21.12 15.65
C SER A 32 9.57 19.73 15.22
N TYR A 33 8.87 18.72 15.67
CA TYR A 33 9.22 17.32 15.34
C TYR A 33 8.69 16.88 13.98
N ARG A 34 7.78 17.65 13.36
CA ARG A 34 7.14 17.29 12.08
C ARG A 34 6.76 18.53 11.30
N GLN A 35 7.03 18.49 10.01
CA GLN A 35 6.68 19.55 9.08
C GLN A 35 6.05 18.97 7.82
N TRP A 36 5.07 19.69 7.27
CA TRP A 36 4.54 19.40 5.95
C TRP A 36 5.56 19.77 4.87
N GLN A 37 5.90 18.82 4.02
CA GLN A 37 6.83 19.03 2.92
C GLN A 37 6.26 18.45 1.62
N ASN A 38 6.52 19.12 0.51
CA ASN A 38 6.16 18.68 -0.84
C ASN A 38 7.25 17.76 -1.39
N ILE A 39 7.32 16.54 -0.90
CA ILE A 39 8.44 15.62 -1.17
C ILE A 39 8.02 14.29 -1.81
N GLY A 40 6.74 14.00 -1.85
CA GLY A 40 6.25 12.71 -2.32
C GLY A 40 6.06 12.65 -3.82
N GLN A 41 6.51 11.55 -4.42
CA GLN A 41 6.12 11.15 -5.76
C GLN A 41 5.58 9.73 -5.76
N VAL A 42 4.40 9.53 -6.36
CA VAL A 42 3.76 8.22 -6.51
C VAL A 42 3.34 8.02 -7.95
N ASP A 43 3.71 6.87 -8.49
CA ASP A 43 3.27 6.42 -9.79
C ASP A 43 2.14 5.40 -9.61
N ASN A 44 1.06 5.59 -10.37
CA ASN A 44 -0.08 4.69 -10.46
C ASN A 44 -0.22 4.20 -11.88
N LYS A 45 -0.41 2.91 -12.07
CA LYS A 45 -0.73 2.31 -13.36
C LYS A 45 -1.86 1.32 -13.20
N GLY A 46 -2.74 1.29 -14.16
CA GLY A 46 -3.87 0.39 -14.09
C GLY A 46 -4.44 0.04 -15.44
N PHE A 47 -5.29 -0.96 -15.38
CA PHE A 47 -6.09 -1.45 -16.49
C PHE A 47 -7.52 -1.63 -16.00
N GLU A 48 -8.48 -1.12 -16.75
CA GLU A 48 -9.90 -1.24 -16.47
C GLU A 48 -10.58 -1.86 -17.68
N LEU A 49 -11.48 -2.80 -17.45
CA LEU A 49 -12.24 -3.48 -18.49
C LEU A 49 -13.70 -3.58 -18.06
N THR A 50 -14.56 -3.01 -18.86
CA THR A 50 -16.02 -3.11 -18.71
C THR A 50 -16.59 -3.86 -19.91
N ILE A 51 -17.34 -4.91 -19.64
CA ILE A 51 -18.05 -5.69 -20.67
C ILE A 51 -19.52 -5.73 -20.29
N ASN A 52 -20.36 -5.20 -21.19
CA ASN A 52 -21.80 -5.27 -21.07
C ASN A 52 -22.38 -6.10 -22.20
N THR A 53 -23.21 -7.07 -21.87
CA THR A 53 -23.83 -7.96 -22.84
C THR A 53 -25.32 -8.08 -22.59
N VAL A 54 -26.10 -8.12 -23.69
CA VAL A 54 -27.49 -8.56 -23.68
C VAL A 54 -27.52 -9.99 -24.19
N ASN A 55 -27.54 -10.95 -23.29
CA ASN A 55 -27.45 -12.37 -23.62
C ASN A 55 -28.73 -12.90 -24.27
N ILE A 56 -29.87 -12.55 -23.67
CA ILE A 56 -31.19 -12.95 -24.16
C ILE A 56 -32.09 -11.70 -24.13
N GLN A 57 -32.80 -11.51 -25.23
CA GLN A 57 -33.84 -10.47 -25.33
C GLN A 57 -35.04 -11.08 -26.04
N LYS A 58 -36.10 -11.36 -25.30
CA LYS A 58 -37.40 -11.84 -25.74
C LYS A 58 -38.49 -10.88 -25.28
N ARG A 59 -39.71 -11.04 -25.78
CA ARG A 59 -40.85 -10.17 -25.47
C ARG A 59 -41.12 -10.03 -23.96
N ASN A 60 -40.97 -11.11 -23.20
CA ASN A 60 -41.29 -11.15 -21.77
C ASN A 60 -40.05 -11.52 -20.91
N PHE A 61 -38.85 -11.54 -21.49
CA PHE A 61 -37.64 -11.92 -20.76
C PHE A 61 -36.41 -11.28 -21.38
N THR A 62 -35.66 -10.55 -20.55
CA THR A 62 -34.35 -10.00 -20.93
C THR A 62 -33.33 -10.41 -19.90
N TRP A 63 -32.21 -10.94 -20.38
CA TRP A 63 -31.05 -11.23 -19.53
C TRP A 63 -29.83 -10.48 -20.06
N SER A 64 -29.26 -9.62 -19.21
CA SER A 64 -28.02 -8.90 -19.47
C SER A 64 -26.97 -9.22 -18.43
N THR A 65 -25.70 -9.11 -18.80
CA THR A 65 -24.56 -9.30 -17.91
C THR A 65 -23.66 -8.08 -18.02
N SER A 66 -23.23 -7.56 -16.87
CA SER A 66 -22.20 -6.53 -16.80
C SER A 66 -21.02 -7.07 -15.99
N LEU A 67 -19.82 -7.04 -16.56
CA LEU A 67 -18.57 -7.44 -15.93
C LEU A 67 -17.64 -6.23 -15.87
N ASN A 68 -17.16 -5.91 -14.68
CA ASN A 68 -16.13 -4.90 -14.46
C ASN A 68 -14.90 -5.55 -13.86
N PHE A 69 -13.77 -5.34 -14.49
CA PHE A 69 -12.46 -5.77 -14.01
C PHE A 69 -11.57 -4.55 -13.88
N ASN A 70 -10.95 -4.40 -12.70
CA ASN A 70 -10.02 -3.31 -12.40
C ASN A 70 -8.74 -3.87 -11.79
N LEU A 71 -7.61 -3.45 -12.32
CA LEU A 71 -6.28 -3.72 -11.78
C LEU A 71 -5.54 -2.40 -11.63
N ASN A 72 -5.23 -2.03 -10.40
CA ASN A 72 -4.42 -0.86 -10.08
C ASN A 72 -3.17 -1.28 -9.31
N ARG A 73 -2.03 -0.73 -9.70
CA ARG A 73 -0.77 -0.85 -8.98
C ARG A 73 -0.16 0.52 -8.79
N ASN A 74 0.16 0.85 -7.55
CA ASN A 74 0.87 2.07 -7.21
C ASN A 74 2.27 1.75 -6.69
N LYS A 75 3.17 2.73 -6.81
CA LYS A 75 4.54 2.64 -6.35
C LYS A 75 5.01 4.01 -5.89
N VAL A 76 5.54 4.07 -4.68
CA VAL A 76 6.24 5.26 -4.19
C VAL A 76 7.57 5.37 -4.92
N VAL A 77 7.80 6.48 -5.60
CA VAL A 77 9.01 6.73 -6.40
C VAL A 77 10.02 7.54 -5.61
N SER A 78 9.55 8.53 -4.83
CA SER A 78 10.40 9.39 -4.03
C SER A 78 9.67 9.86 -2.78
N LEU A 79 10.42 10.09 -1.73
CA LEU A 79 10.00 10.71 -0.46
C LEU A 79 10.95 11.85 -0.06
N GLY A 80 11.57 12.51 -1.06
CA GLY A 80 12.62 13.49 -0.81
C GLY A 80 13.92 12.79 -0.39
N ASP A 81 14.51 13.26 0.71
CA ASP A 81 15.79 12.74 1.23
C ASP A 81 15.64 11.52 2.12
N VAL A 82 14.39 11.07 2.38
CA VAL A 82 14.13 9.91 3.22
C VAL A 82 13.71 8.69 2.39
N SER A 83 14.09 7.51 2.84
CA SER A 83 13.73 6.25 2.17
C SER A 83 12.39 5.70 2.65
N SER A 84 11.95 6.10 3.85
CA SER A 84 10.67 5.65 4.41
C SER A 84 10.10 6.65 5.42
N ILE A 85 8.78 6.66 5.54
CA ILE A 85 8.03 7.45 6.52
C ILE A 85 7.13 6.49 7.32
N PRO A 86 7.28 6.40 8.67
CA PRO A 86 6.44 5.56 9.50
C PRO A 86 5.01 6.14 9.60
N VAL A 87 4.02 5.27 9.48
CA VAL A 87 2.61 5.59 9.74
C VAL A 87 2.29 5.19 11.18
N LYS A 88 2.10 6.19 12.03
CA LYS A 88 1.85 6.00 13.47
C LYS A 88 0.38 6.27 13.80
N VAL A 89 -0.18 5.45 14.66
CA VAL A 89 -1.52 5.65 15.24
C VAL A 89 -1.36 6.15 16.67
N ALA A 90 -2.16 7.13 17.04
CA ALA A 90 -2.18 7.66 18.40
C ALA A 90 -2.85 6.66 19.34
N GLY A 91 -2.16 6.25 20.38
CA GLY A 91 -2.68 5.40 21.45
C GLY A 91 -2.31 3.91 21.29
N GLY A 92 -1.85 3.29 22.38
CA GLY A 92 -1.47 1.88 22.47
C GLY A 92 0.04 1.61 22.45
N HIS A 93 0.41 0.36 22.71
CA HIS A 93 1.80 -0.07 22.74
C HIS A 93 2.42 -0.17 21.34
N ILE A 94 1.61 -0.44 20.31
CA ILE A 94 2.04 -0.46 18.91
C ILE A 94 1.65 0.87 18.29
N THR A 95 2.62 1.73 18.05
CA THR A 95 2.40 3.05 17.46
C THR A 95 2.61 3.08 15.95
N GLU A 96 3.41 2.16 15.40
CA GLU A 96 3.67 2.05 13.97
C GLU A 96 2.88 0.89 13.37
N VAL A 97 1.93 1.21 12.50
CA VAL A 97 1.01 0.23 11.86
C VAL A 97 1.28 0.06 10.38
N GLY A 98 2.13 0.90 9.81
CA GLY A 98 2.47 0.87 8.40
C GLY A 98 3.70 1.72 8.11
N ARG A 99 4.22 1.59 6.93
CA ARG A 99 5.36 2.38 6.47
C ARG A 99 5.21 2.71 4.99
N VAL A 100 5.34 3.99 4.67
CA VAL A 100 5.46 4.45 3.28
C VAL A 100 6.94 4.34 2.91
N MET A 101 7.27 3.49 1.94
CA MET A 101 8.66 3.19 1.55
C MET A 101 8.85 3.39 0.06
N VAL A 102 10.00 3.97 -0.34
CA VAL A 102 10.39 4.07 -1.74
C VAL A 102 10.48 2.66 -2.35
N GLY A 103 9.90 2.50 -3.54
CA GLY A 103 9.88 1.22 -4.24
C GLY A 103 8.69 0.31 -3.91
N HIS A 104 7.92 0.61 -2.87
CA HIS A 104 6.77 -0.16 -2.40
C HIS A 104 5.43 0.56 -2.68
N PRO A 105 4.31 -0.15 -2.63
CA PRO A 105 3.00 0.48 -2.66
C PRO A 105 2.79 1.42 -1.47
N ILE A 106 2.05 2.52 -1.69
CA ILE A 106 1.57 3.36 -0.61
C ILE A 106 0.58 2.55 0.25
N GLY A 107 0.69 2.61 1.55
CA GLY A 107 -0.16 1.81 2.43
C GLY A 107 0.35 0.37 2.67
N SER A 108 1.64 0.13 2.47
CA SER A 108 2.27 -1.13 2.88
C SER A 108 2.16 -1.30 4.40
N GLY A 109 1.63 -2.46 4.83
CA GLY A 109 1.65 -2.84 6.23
C GLY A 109 3.10 -3.02 6.70
N TRP A 110 3.35 -2.64 7.94
CA TRP A 110 4.62 -2.84 8.61
C TRP A 110 4.36 -3.37 10.00
N GLY A 111 5.11 -4.38 10.41
CA GLY A 111 4.94 -4.97 11.73
C GLY A 111 6.04 -5.97 12.02
N TYR A 112 6.04 -6.46 13.25
CA TYR A 112 6.91 -7.53 13.66
C TYR A 112 6.43 -8.86 13.08
N VAL A 113 7.37 -9.66 12.61
CA VAL A 113 7.12 -11.03 12.20
C VAL A 113 7.38 -11.90 13.44
N PHE A 114 6.41 -12.74 13.81
CA PHE A 114 6.59 -13.68 14.91
C PHE A 114 7.64 -14.73 14.51
N ASP A 115 8.75 -14.76 15.22
CA ASP A 115 9.89 -15.64 14.95
C ASP A 115 9.97 -16.82 15.94
N GLY A 116 9.05 -16.86 16.89
CA GLY A 116 8.99 -17.91 17.91
C GLY A 116 9.02 -17.36 19.34
N ILE A 117 9.08 -18.25 20.28
CA ILE A 117 9.29 -17.96 21.70
C ILE A 117 10.68 -18.39 22.09
N TYR A 118 11.31 -17.64 22.99
CA TYR A 118 12.60 -18.02 23.53
C TYR A 118 12.57 -19.42 24.11
N GLN A 119 13.55 -20.22 23.74
CA GLN A 119 13.80 -21.56 24.29
C GLN A 119 14.89 -21.47 25.35
N GLN A 120 14.98 -22.46 26.25
CA GLN A 120 16.02 -22.50 27.26
C GLN A 120 17.42 -22.56 26.62
N SER A 121 17.52 -23.09 25.40
CA SER A 121 18.75 -23.13 24.60
C SER A 121 19.25 -21.75 24.14
N ASP A 122 18.40 -20.73 24.15
CA ASP A 122 18.72 -19.37 23.69
C ASP A 122 19.45 -18.56 24.77
N PHE A 123 19.51 -19.10 25.97
CA PHE A 123 20.18 -18.48 27.13
C PHE A 123 21.50 -19.20 27.48
N ASP A 124 22.44 -18.43 27.99
CA ASP A 124 23.67 -18.97 28.58
C ASP A 124 23.40 -19.48 30.00
N GLU A 125 24.44 -20.07 30.63
CA GLU A 125 24.35 -20.58 31.99
C GLU A 125 24.06 -19.49 33.04
N ARG A 126 24.22 -18.21 32.69
CA ARG A 126 23.97 -17.04 33.53
C ARG A 126 22.60 -16.42 33.29
N GLY A 127 21.81 -16.97 32.34
CA GLY A 127 20.50 -16.47 31.98
C GLY A 127 20.48 -15.27 31.01
N ASN A 128 21.60 -14.97 30.33
CA ASN A 128 21.68 -13.95 29.33
C ASN A 128 21.39 -14.56 27.96
N LEU A 129 20.79 -13.76 27.06
CA LEU A 129 20.62 -14.17 25.66
C LEU A 129 21.97 -14.39 25.00
N LYS A 130 22.10 -15.51 24.28
CA LYS A 130 23.29 -15.82 23.50
C LYS A 130 23.44 -14.85 22.32
N GLU A 131 24.68 -14.70 21.88
CA GLU A 131 24.97 -13.90 20.68
C GLU A 131 24.23 -14.44 19.45
N GLY A 132 23.59 -13.55 18.70
CA GLY A 132 22.78 -13.90 17.51
C GLY A 132 21.31 -14.20 17.80
N VAL A 133 20.90 -14.30 19.07
CA VAL A 133 19.48 -14.38 19.43
C VAL A 133 18.88 -12.97 19.44
N PRO A 134 17.76 -12.70 18.69
CA PRO A 134 17.14 -11.38 18.66
C PRO A 134 16.72 -10.94 20.07
N SER A 135 17.03 -9.70 20.43
CA SER A 135 16.57 -9.06 21.68
C SER A 135 15.53 -8.00 21.36
N PHE A 136 14.52 -7.87 22.20
CA PHE A 136 13.49 -6.83 22.11
C PHE A 136 13.88 -5.60 22.92
#